data_22a744788be08fb590200375764aefe5
#
_entry.id   22a744788be08fb590200375764aefe5
#
_cell.length_a   1.000
_cell.length_b   1.000
_cell.length_c   1.000
_cell.angle_alpha   90.00
_cell.angle_beta   90.00
_cell.angle_gamma   90.00
#
_symmetry.space_group_name_H-M   'P 1'
#
loop_
_entity.id
_entity.type
_entity.pdbx_description
1 polymer ?
#
loop_
_entity_poly.entity_id
_entity_poly.type
_entity_poly.pdbx_seq_one_letter_code
_entity_poly.pdbx_strand_id
1 'polypeptide(L)'
;MLGMLRSGVLAVGLVALSLTACASTSGAGAKAGEKSAAAKPLRAGLDPGARPDAFPTTYRPLPSNDFAIVGARAYTGTGQALNNATIVIRSGRIAAIGEGLEPPQGVQVVDARGKWVSPGLIDSHSHLGVYASPAEEAHSDGNELTSPTTPQVWAEHSVWPQDPGFNTARIGGVTTVQVLPGSGNLIGGRGVTLRNVPSRTVQGMKFPGAPYTLKMACGENPKRVYGSKGQAPSTRMGNVAGYRAAWIEAAEYTRKWDDYRAQVGRGEKADPPARDLGLDTLSGVLRGEILVQNHCYRADEMAIMIDVAKEFGYRIASFHHAVEAYKIADLLAANGICTATWAGWWGFKLEAFDSVEANVPLLQAAGACAVIKSDDADLIQRLNQEAAMALAAGRAAGLQISEAEAMAWITANPAKAIGILDQTGTLEAGKRADIVIWDRNPFSIYARTEKVYIDGALTWDRRDPRYQPRSDFDLGQPGEGVR
;
A
#
# COMPACT_ATOMS: atom_id res chain seq x y z
N MET A 1 2.65 -60.70 34.07
CA MET A 1 3.97 -61.36 34.12
C MET A 1 4.93 -60.25 34.34
N LEU A 2 5.37 -60.13 35.56
CA LEU A 2 6.73 -60.37 36.13
C LEU A 2 7.79 -59.51 35.42
N GLY A 3 8.62 -58.70 36.04
CA GLY A 3 8.96 -58.57 37.42
C GLY A 3 10.33 -57.93 37.57
N MET A 4 10.54 -57.37 38.74
CA MET A 4 11.80 -57.25 39.52
C MET A 4 12.79 -56.14 39.13
N LEU A 5 12.92 -55.11 40.01
CA LEU A 5 13.63 -55.02 41.31
C LEU A 5 15.19 -55.13 41.21
N ARG A 6 15.88 -54.09 41.65
CA ARG A 6 16.89 -54.04 42.72
C ARG A 6 17.59 -52.69 42.69
N SER A 7 17.50 -51.86 43.76
CA SER A 7 18.37 -51.75 44.93
C SER A 7 19.76 -51.19 44.58
N GLY A 8 20.28 -50.10 45.02
CA GLY A 8 20.31 -49.40 46.28
C GLY A 8 21.77 -49.26 46.69
N VAL A 9 22.27 -48.10 47.11
CA VAL A 9 23.31 -47.98 48.17
C VAL A 9 23.32 -46.54 48.70
N LEU A 10 23.14 -46.44 50.00
CA LEU A 10 23.43 -45.28 50.89
C LEU A 10 24.91 -45.05 50.99
N ALA A 11 25.37 -43.80 51.10
CA ALA A 11 26.60 -43.46 51.82
C ALA A 11 26.35 -42.22 52.67
N VAL A 12 26.53 -42.43 53.99
CA VAL A 12 26.51 -41.46 55.07
C VAL A 12 27.92 -40.91 55.25
N GLY A 13 28.10 -39.66 55.56
CA GLY A 13 29.41 -39.08 55.89
C GLY A 13 29.30 -37.67 56.47
N LEU A 14 29.27 -37.62 57.68
CA LEU A 14 29.83 -36.91 58.84
C LEU A 14 29.83 -35.36 58.81
N VAL A 15 29.25 -34.91 59.91
CA VAL A 15 29.23 -33.57 60.54
C VAL A 15 30.61 -33.20 61.09
N ALA A 16 31.02 -31.94 60.84
CA ALA A 16 32.03 -31.28 61.72
C ALA A 16 31.46 -29.88 62.08
N LEU A 17 31.06 -29.75 63.34
CA LEU A 17 30.83 -28.48 64.03
C LEU A 17 32.19 -27.85 64.35
N SER A 18 32.34 -26.57 64.06
CA SER A 18 33.33 -25.71 64.78
C SER A 18 32.63 -24.39 65.11
N LEU A 19 32.42 -24.23 66.42
CA LEU A 19 32.09 -22.99 67.10
C LEU A 19 33.31 -22.07 67.12
N THR A 20 33.16 -20.84 66.72
CA THR A 20 34.03 -19.75 67.20
C THR A 20 33.23 -18.45 67.36
N ALA A 21 33.61 -17.76 68.39
CA ALA A 21 32.85 -16.76 69.14
C ALA A 21 32.62 -15.42 68.52
N CYS A 22 31.65 -14.71 69.11
CA CYS A 22 31.23 -13.32 68.87
C CYS A 22 32.37 -12.29 68.98
N ALA A 23 32.39 -11.36 68.04
CA ALA A 23 32.89 -10.00 68.32
C ALA A 23 31.90 -9.03 67.64
N SER A 24 31.23 -8.27 68.51
CA SER A 24 30.35 -7.16 68.13
C SER A 24 31.18 -5.96 67.71
N THR A 25 31.03 -5.55 66.44
CA THR A 25 31.39 -4.17 66.03
C THR A 25 30.20 -3.56 65.31
N SER A 26 29.66 -2.53 65.92
CA SER A 26 28.65 -1.61 65.34
C SER A 26 29.25 -0.88 64.16
N GLY A 27 28.88 -1.32 62.96
CA GLY A 27 29.16 -0.63 61.70
C GLY A 27 27.86 -0.30 61.06
N ALA A 28 27.60 0.99 60.80
CA ALA A 28 26.46 1.49 60.06
C ALA A 28 26.44 0.84 58.67
N GLY A 29 25.55 -0.12 58.47
CA GLY A 29 25.32 -0.76 57.18
C GLY A 29 24.60 0.22 56.24
N ALA A 30 25.33 0.77 55.29
CA ALA A 30 24.74 1.32 54.09
C ALA A 30 23.86 0.24 53.46
N LYS A 31 22.56 0.48 53.36
CA LYS A 31 21.67 -0.37 52.57
C LYS A 31 22.20 -0.38 51.15
N ALA A 32 22.81 -1.49 50.76
CA ALA A 32 23.06 -1.76 49.34
C ALA A 32 21.73 -1.65 48.63
N GLY A 33 21.60 -0.66 47.73
CA GLY A 33 20.41 -0.50 46.91
C GLY A 33 20.12 -1.81 46.18
N GLU A 34 18.96 -2.38 46.42
CA GLU A 34 18.45 -3.45 45.60
C GLU A 34 18.57 -2.98 44.14
N LYS A 35 19.46 -3.58 43.37
CA LYS A 35 19.49 -3.43 41.93
C LYS A 35 18.12 -3.88 41.49
N SER A 36 17.26 -2.92 41.08
CA SER A 36 15.98 -3.19 40.42
C SER A 36 16.21 -4.25 39.35
N ALA A 37 15.61 -5.41 39.52
CA ALA A 37 15.69 -6.47 38.52
C ALA A 37 15.08 -5.89 37.23
N ALA A 38 15.88 -5.80 36.18
CA ALA A 38 15.42 -5.32 34.86
C ALA A 38 14.17 -6.09 34.48
N ALA A 39 13.14 -5.37 33.99
CA ALA A 39 11.91 -5.97 33.55
C ALA A 39 12.23 -7.07 32.53
N LYS A 40 11.61 -8.25 32.67
CA LYS A 40 11.82 -9.35 31.73
C LYS A 40 11.34 -8.90 30.35
N PRO A 41 12.13 -9.13 29.27
CA PRO A 41 11.73 -8.74 27.94
C PRO A 41 10.43 -9.45 27.56
N LEU A 42 9.50 -8.71 26.94
CA LEU A 42 8.29 -9.27 26.39
C LEU A 42 8.61 -10.27 25.27
N ARG A 43 7.76 -11.28 25.11
CA ARG A 43 7.79 -12.10 23.89
C ARG A 43 7.49 -11.19 22.68
N ALA A 44 8.18 -11.43 21.56
CA ALA A 44 8.05 -10.61 20.35
C ALA A 44 6.60 -10.42 19.87
N GLY A 45 5.74 -11.43 20.04
CA GLY A 45 4.31 -11.34 19.69
C GLY A 45 3.46 -10.52 20.65
N LEU A 46 3.99 -10.14 21.83
CA LEU A 46 3.30 -9.31 22.83
C LEU A 46 3.79 -7.86 22.85
N ASP A 47 4.88 -7.56 22.15
CA ASP A 47 5.42 -6.22 22.04
C ASP A 47 5.17 -5.68 20.61
N PRO A 48 4.31 -4.66 20.44
CA PRO A 48 4.07 -4.06 19.13
C PRO A 48 5.32 -3.41 18.50
N GLY A 49 6.33 -3.08 19.30
CA GLY A 49 7.58 -2.49 18.83
C GLY A 49 8.66 -3.52 18.44
N ALA A 50 8.52 -4.80 18.82
CA ALA A 50 9.55 -5.82 18.58
C ALA A 50 9.70 -6.19 17.09
N ARG A 51 8.65 -6.08 16.30
CA ARG A 51 8.63 -6.30 14.86
C ARG A 51 7.70 -5.28 14.20
N PRO A 52 8.20 -4.11 13.80
CA PRO A 52 7.40 -3.07 13.14
C PRO A 52 6.71 -3.58 11.86
N ASP A 53 7.39 -4.43 11.09
CA ASP A 53 6.79 -5.24 10.02
C ASP A 53 6.81 -6.72 10.42
N ALA A 54 5.65 -7.24 10.83
CA ALA A 54 5.50 -8.64 11.22
C ALA A 54 5.63 -9.61 10.02
N PHE A 55 5.35 -9.12 8.82
CA PHE A 55 5.37 -9.85 7.55
C PHE A 55 6.26 -9.14 6.54
N PRO A 56 7.60 -9.16 6.72
CA PRO A 56 8.50 -8.39 5.89
C PRO A 56 8.49 -8.87 4.44
N THR A 57 8.75 -7.95 3.52
CA THR A 57 8.90 -8.27 2.10
C THR A 57 10.02 -9.29 1.89
N THR A 58 9.76 -10.27 1.04
CA THR A 58 10.76 -11.17 0.47
C THR A 58 10.99 -10.89 -1.02
N TYR A 59 10.40 -9.80 -1.52
CA TYR A 59 10.55 -9.39 -2.92
C TYR A 59 12.02 -9.23 -3.29
N ARG A 60 12.37 -9.80 -4.42
CA ARG A 60 13.65 -9.58 -5.11
C ARG A 60 13.34 -9.24 -6.57
N PRO A 61 13.98 -8.21 -7.14
CA PRO A 61 13.86 -7.95 -8.56
C PRO A 61 14.16 -9.19 -9.39
N LEU A 62 13.39 -9.39 -10.46
CA LEU A 62 13.67 -10.43 -11.44
C LEU A 62 15.02 -10.14 -12.11
N PRO A 63 15.73 -11.17 -12.59
CA PRO A 63 16.99 -10.95 -13.29
C PRO A 63 16.83 -10.01 -14.50
N SER A 64 17.72 -9.04 -14.62
CA SER A 64 17.76 -8.10 -15.74
C SER A 64 19.20 -7.78 -16.12
N ASN A 65 19.43 -7.48 -17.39
CA ASN A 65 20.68 -6.93 -17.89
C ASN A 65 20.59 -5.42 -17.96
N ASP A 66 21.74 -4.75 -18.03
CA ASP A 66 21.81 -3.34 -18.36
C ASP A 66 21.41 -3.14 -19.83
N PHE A 67 20.60 -2.12 -20.11
CA PHE A 67 20.16 -1.80 -21.47
C PHE A 67 19.83 -0.32 -21.63
N ALA A 68 19.63 0.11 -22.88
CA ALA A 68 19.14 1.44 -23.19
C ALA A 68 17.93 1.37 -24.13
N ILE A 69 16.90 2.15 -23.85
CA ILE A 69 15.76 2.38 -24.74
C ILE A 69 16.08 3.65 -25.53
N VAL A 70 16.01 3.62 -26.86
CA VAL A 70 16.42 4.73 -27.71
C VAL A 70 15.35 5.15 -28.70
N GLY A 71 15.29 6.44 -28.98
CA GLY A 71 14.48 7.01 -30.05
C GLY A 71 12.99 7.19 -29.76
N ALA A 72 12.57 7.01 -28.50
CA ALA A 72 11.18 7.12 -28.09
C ALA A 72 10.72 8.56 -27.92
N ARG A 73 9.42 8.80 -28.06
CA ARG A 73 8.79 9.93 -27.39
C ARG A 73 8.40 9.50 -25.97
N ALA A 74 8.88 10.22 -24.97
CA ALA A 74 8.69 9.82 -23.57
C ALA A 74 7.90 10.85 -22.78
N TYR A 75 6.88 10.38 -22.03
CA TYR A 75 6.29 11.13 -20.93
C TYR A 75 7.02 10.76 -19.64
N THR A 76 7.58 11.74 -18.96
CA THR A 76 8.44 11.48 -17.78
C THR A 76 7.65 11.20 -16.50
N GLY A 77 6.36 11.53 -16.46
CA GLY A 77 5.56 11.52 -15.24
C GLY A 77 5.76 12.76 -14.35
N THR A 78 6.69 13.65 -14.73
CA THR A 78 6.93 14.94 -14.04
C THR A 78 6.23 16.12 -14.72
N GLY A 79 5.34 15.86 -15.67
CA GLY A 79 4.71 16.87 -16.52
C GLY A 79 5.51 17.22 -17.78
N GLN A 80 6.63 16.55 -18.02
CA GLN A 80 7.48 16.79 -19.20
C GLN A 80 7.31 15.70 -20.25
N ALA A 81 7.47 16.09 -21.52
CA ALA A 81 7.62 15.19 -22.66
C ALA A 81 9.00 15.37 -23.29
N LEU A 82 9.65 14.27 -23.65
CA LEU A 82 10.90 14.25 -24.38
C LEU A 82 10.66 13.64 -25.77
N ASN A 83 11.26 14.26 -26.79
CA ASN A 83 11.28 13.73 -28.15
C ASN A 83 12.62 13.03 -28.40
N ASN A 84 12.61 11.91 -29.13
CA ASN A 84 13.85 11.17 -29.41
C ASN A 84 14.66 10.86 -28.13
N ALA A 85 13.97 10.45 -27.07
CA ALA A 85 14.57 10.18 -25.77
C ALA A 85 15.44 8.91 -25.79
N THR A 86 16.55 8.96 -25.07
CA THR A 86 17.31 7.79 -24.65
C THR A 86 17.16 7.62 -23.14
N ILE A 87 16.84 6.41 -22.70
CA ILE A 87 16.72 6.04 -21.30
C ILE A 87 17.72 4.91 -21.04
N VAL A 88 18.68 5.13 -20.15
CA VAL A 88 19.72 4.15 -19.80
C VAL A 88 19.34 3.48 -18.49
N ILE A 89 19.28 2.16 -18.50
CA ILE A 89 18.95 1.32 -17.34
C ILE A 89 20.18 0.57 -16.89
N ARG A 90 20.52 0.66 -15.59
CA ARG A 90 21.59 -0.09 -14.94
C ARG A 90 21.13 -0.65 -13.61
N SER A 91 21.41 -1.92 -13.39
CA SER A 91 21.07 -2.61 -12.13
C SER A 91 19.60 -2.41 -11.71
N GLY A 92 18.69 -2.45 -12.68
CA GLY A 92 17.26 -2.28 -12.44
C GLY A 92 16.79 -0.85 -12.14
N ARG A 93 17.66 0.15 -12.32
CA ARG A 93 17.35 1.57 -12.11
C ARG A 93 17.61 2.41 -13.35
N ILE A 94 16.91 3.53 -13.44
CA ILE A 94 17.18 4.54 -14.45
C ILE A 94 18.51 5.23 -14.08
N ALA A 95 19.53 5.03 -14.90
CA ALA A 95 20.83 5.66 -14.70
C ALA A 95 20.87 7.05 -15.32
N ALA A 96 20.24 7.24 -16.49
CA ALA A 96 20.13 8.52 -17.18
C ALA A 96 18.91 8.53 -18.11
N ILE A 97 18.40 9.72 -18.38
CA ILE A 97 17.37 9.97 -19.38
C ILE A 97 17.60 11.34 -20.01
N GLY A 98 17.40 11.46 -21.30
CA GLY A 98 17.53 12.75 -22.01
C GLY A 98 17.31 12.64 -23.51
N GLU A 99 17.14 13.78 -24.15
CA GLU A 99 17.13 13.91 -25.61
C GLU A 99 18.59 13.96 -26.13
N GLY A 100 18.86 13.26 -27.23
CA GLY A 100 20.20 13.23 -27.82
C GLY A 100 21.27 12.53 -26.97
N LEU A 101 20.89 11.85 -25.91
CA LEU A 101 21.82 11.06 -25.10
C LEU A 101 22.22 9.80 -25.88
N GLU A 102 23.52 9.57 -26.02
CA GLU A 102 24.03 8.36 -26.64
C GLU A 102 24.02 7.18 -25.67
N PRO A 103 23.56 5.99 -26.09
CA PRO A 103 23.60 4.81 -25.24
C PRO A 103 25.06 4.42 -24.94
N PRO A 104 25.40 3.97 -23.73
CA PRO A 104 26.75 3.50 -23.43
C PRO A 104 27.18 2.35 -24.33
N GLN A 105 28.48 2.29 -24.67
CA GLN A 105 29.01 1.21 -25.50
C GLN A 105 28.81 -0.17 -24.84
N GLY A 106 28.42 -1.15 -25.62
CA GLY A 106 28.30 -2.55 -25.19
C GLY A 106 27.01 -2.87 -24.41
N VAL A 107 26.14 -1.89 -24.16
CA VAL A 107 24.82 -2.19 -23.58
C VAL A 107 23.84 -2.64 -24.66
N GLN A 108 22.90 -3.52 -24.27
CA GLN A 108 21.80 -3.90 -25.15
C GLN A 108 20.96 -2.67 -25.50
N VAL A 109 20.62 -2.49 -26.78
CA VAL A 109 19.77 -1.40 -27.24
C VAL A 109 18.38 -1.91 -27.59
N VAL A 110 17.36 -1.29 -27.03
CA VAL A 110 15.95 -1.47 -27.36
C VAL A 110 15.51 -0.32 -28.24
N ASP A 111 15.30 -0.58 -29.52
CA ASP A 111 14.82 0.43 -30.48
C ASP A 111 13.35 0.73 -30.22
N ALA A 112 13.06 1.99 -29.85
CA ALA A 112 11.72 2.51 -29.60
C ALA A 112 11.37 3.69 -30.53
N ARG A 113 12.03 3.81 -31.68
CA ARG A 113 11.70 4.82 -32.69
C ARG A 113 10.26 4.64 -33.18
N GLY A 114 9.52 5.76 -33.23
CA GLY A 114 8.10 5.76 -33.58
C GLY A 114 7.17 5.25 -32.47
N LYS A 115 7.70 4.94 -31.29
CA LYS A 115 6.98 4.48 -30.11
C LYS A 115 6.99 5.51 -29.00
N TRP A 116 6.16 5.24 -27.99
CA TRP A 116 6.05 6.05 -26.81
C TRP A 116 6.55 5.28 -25.59
N VAL A 117 7.07 6.03 -24.62
CA VAL A 117 7.51 5.47 -23.34
C VAL A 117 6.91 6.27 -22.20
N SER A 118 6.48 5.58 -21.16
CA SER A 118 6.03 6.18 -19.91
C SER A 118 6.66 5.47 -18.71
N PRO A 119 6.57 6.06 -17.50
CA PRO A 119 6.73 5.28 -16.28
C PRO A 119 5.74 4.12 -16.25
N GLY A 120 6.03 3.08 -15.49
CA GLY A 120 5.07 2.05 -15.17
C GLY A 120 3.82 2.67 -14.52
N LEU A 121 2.64 2.27 -14.98
CA LEU A 121 1.40 2.72 -14.39
C LEU A 121 1.25 2.20 -12.97
N ILE A 122 0.59 2.98 -12.13
CA ILE A 122 0.34 2.66 -10.72
C ILE A 122 -1.14 2.80 -10.44
N ASP A 123 -1.74 1.73 -9.92
CA ASP A 123 -3.10 1.80 -9.41
C ASP A 123 -3.10 1.91 -7.89
N SER A 124 -3.57 3.04 -7.37
CA SER A 124 -3.66 3.29 -5.93
C SER A 124 -4.93 2.75 -5.28
N HIS A 125 -5.80 2.09 -6.04
CA HIS A 125 -7.01 1.47 -5.51
C HIS A 125 -7.39 0.22 -6.30
N SER A 126 -6.90 -0.89 -5.85
CA SER A 126 -7.20 -2.21 -6.42
C SER A 126 -7.75 -3.15 -5.35
N HIS A 127 -8.49 -4.13 -5.81
CA HIS A 127 -8.95 -5.27 -5.02
C HIS A 127 -8.45 -6.60 -5.60
N LEU A 128 -7.44 -6.57 -6.45
CA LEU A 128 -6.84 -7.78 -7.02
C LEU A 128 -6.36 -8.74 -5.92
N GLY A 129 -6.65 -9.99 -6.10
CA GLY A 129 -6.30 -11.05 -5.17
C GLY A 129 -7.20 -11.17 -3.94
N VAL A 130 -7.93 -10.09 -3.52
CA VAL A 130 -8.89 -10.16 -2.40
C VAL A 130 -10.34 -10.29 -2.87
N TYR A 131 -10.61 -9.93 -4.13
CA TYR A 131 -11.79 -10.29 -4.93
C TYR A 131 -11.30 -10.87 -6.25
N ALA A 132 -10.64 -12.03 -6.15
CA ALA A 132 -9.93 -12.62 -7.27
C ALA A 132 -10.89 -13.06 -8.38
N SER A 133 -10.45 -12.94 -9.64
CA SER A 133 -11.20 -13.42 -10.81
C SER A 133 -11.37 -14.95 -10.76
N PRO A 134 -12.54 -15.50 -11.11
CA PRO A 134 -13.72 -14.86 -11.72
C PRO A 134 -14.76 -14.29 -10.72
N ALA A 135 -14.38 -13.80 -9.56
CA ALA A 135 -15.24 -13.18 -8.56
C ALA A 135 -16.27 -14.14 -7.89
N GLU A 136 -15.86 -15.37 -7.68
CA GLU A 136 -16.64 -16.37 -6.95
C GLU A 136 -16.68 -16.07 -5.45
N GLU A 137 -17.74 -16.49 -4.76
CA GLU A 137 -17.92 -16.25 -3.33
C GLU A 137 -16.73 -16.77 -2.48
N ALA A 138 -16.16 -17.91 -2.88
CA ALA A 138 -14.99 -18.50 -2.22
C ALA A 138 -13.74 -17.60 -2.25
N HIS A 139 -13.69 -16.60 -3.13
CA HIS A 139 -12.62 -15.62 -3.26
C HIS A 139 -13.06 -14.20 -2.84
N SER A 140 -14.16 -14.08 -2.10
CA SER A 140 -14.69 -12.79 -1.64
C SER A 140 -14.13 -12.41 -0.27
N ASP A 141 -12.82 -12.16 -0.20
CA ASP A 141 -12.06 -11.94 1.03
C ASP A 141 -11.70 -10.47 1.29
N GLY A 142 -12.31 -9.55 0.57
CA GLY A 142 -11.95 -8.13 0.62
C GLY A 142 -12.54 -7.34 1.78
N ASN A 143 -13.57 -7.84 2.50
CA ASN A 143 -14.16 -7.15 3.64
C ASN A 143 -14.43 -8.10 4.82
N GLU A 144 -13.93 -7.76 6.00
CA GLU A 144 -14.33 -8.37 7.26
C GLU A 144 -15.54 -7.62 7.83
N LEU A 145 -16.76 -8.05 7.48
CA LEU A 145 -17.99 -7.33 7.79
C LEU A 145 -18.62 -7.71 9.15
N THR A 146 -17.86 -8.30 10.06
CA THR A 146 -18.33 -8.73 11.38
C THR A 146 -18.43 -7.59 12.39
N SER A 147 -17.70 -6.50 12.16
CA SER A 147 -17.74 -5.27 12.97
C SER A 147 -17.53 -4.03 12.09
N PRO A 148 -18.11 -2.88 12.42
CA PRO A 148 -17.86 -1.63 11.71
C PRO A 148 -16.41 -1.15 11.79
N THR A 149 -15.65 -1.64 12.75
CA THR A 149 -14.25 -1.28 12.97
C THR A 149 -13.41 -2.53 13.09
N THR A 150 -12.60 -2.83 12.07
CA THR A 150 -11.77 -4.03 11.94
C THR A 150 -10.33 -3.70 11.54
N PRO A 151 -9.62 -2.76 12.24
CA PRO A 151 -8.27 -2.35 11.86
C PRO A 151 -7.22 -3.46 12.04
N GLN A 152 -7.54 -4.55 12.71
CA GLN A 152 -6.68 -5.72 12.91
C GLN A 152 -6.51 -6.59 11.67
N VAL A 153 -7.41 -6.50 10.67
CA VAL A 153 -7.31 -7.31 9.45
C VAL A 153 -6.43 -6.62 8.41
N TRP A 154 -5.70 -7.41 7.63
CA TRP A 154 -4.74 -6.90 6.66
C TRP A 154 -5.01 -7.57 5.31
N ALA A 155 -5.22 -6.77 4.26
CA ALA A 155 -5.48 -7.27 2.91
C ALA A 155 -4.38 -8.25 2.43
N GLU A 156 -3.12 -8.05 2.83
CA GLU A 156 -2.02 -8.94 2.44
C GLU A 156 -2.21 -10.39 2.86
N HIS A 157 -3.05 -10.67 3.87
CA HIS A 157 -3.33 -12.03 4.32
C HIS A 157 -4.37 -12.76 3.45
N SER A 158 -5.11 -12.01 2.63
CA SER A 158 -6.15 -12.53 1.75
C SER A 158 -5.77 -12.45 0.27
N VAL A 159 -4.69 -11.78 -0.09
CA VAL A 159 -4.25 -11.69 -1.49
C VAL A 159 -3.89 -13.06 -2.03
N TRP A 160 -4.57 -13.49 -3.08
CA TRP A 160 -4.20 -14.65 -3.88
C TRP A 160 -3.26 -14.22 -5.01
N PRO A 161 -1.94 -14.57 -4.95
CA PRO A 161 -0.94 -14.08 -5.90
C PRO A 161 -1.13 -14.56 -7.35
N GLN A 162 -1.88 -15.64 -7.54
CA GLN A 162 -2.17 -16.22 -8.85
C GLN A 162 -3.46 -15.66 -9.49
N ASP A 163 -4.13 -14.68 -8.87
CA ASP A 163 -5.28 -14.04 -9.49
C ASP A 163 -4.92 -13.58 -10.92
N PRO A 164 -5.66 -14.05 -11.96
CA PRO A 164 -5.43 -13.64 -13.34
C PRO A 164 -5.47 -12.12 -13.57
N GLY A 165 -6.18 -11.39 -12.70
CA GLY A 165 -6.25 -9.94 -12.71
C GLY A 165 -4.88 -9.26 -12.64
N PHE A 166 -3.89 -9.82 -11.94
CA PHE A 166 -2.52 -9.30 -11.94
C PHE A 166 -1.87 -9.36 -13.31
N ASN A 167 -2.14 -10.41 -14.09
CA ASN A 167 -1.63 -10.53 -15.45
C ASN A 167 -2.26 -9.50 -16.38
N THR A 168 -3.59 -9.33 -16.34
CA THR A 168 -4.30 -8.36 -17.18
C THR A 168 -3.87 -6.93 -16.85
N ALA A 169 -3.70 -6.61 -15.56
CA ALA A 169 -3.16 -5.33 -15.11
C ALA A 169 -1.73 -5.08 -15.66
N ARG A 170 -0.85 -6.08 -15.61
CA ARG A 170 0.52 -5.97 -16.13
C ARG A 170 0.54 -5.78 -17.65
N ILE A 171 -0.32 -6.49 -18.38
CA ILE A 171 -0.53 -6.30 -19.82
C ILE A 171 -0.98 -4.86 -20.11
N GLY A 172 -1.80 -4.25 -19.25
CA GLY A 172 -2.19 -2.85 -19.33
C GLY A 172 -1.08 -1.85 -18.96
N GLY A 173 0.10 -2.31 -18.55
CA GLY A 173 1.22 -1.45 -18.16
C GLY A 173 1.30 -1.13 -16.67
N VAL A 174 0.45 -1.74 -15.84
CA VAL A 174 0.44 -1.51 -14.39
C VAL A 174 1.54 -2.31 -13.72
N THR A 175 2.52 -1.61 -13.16
CA THR A 175 3.73 -2.19 -12.54
C THR A 175 3.64 -2.27 -11.02
N THR A 176 2.75 -1.49 -10.42
CA THR A 176 2.54 -1.41 -8.98
C THR A 176 1.06 -1.22 -8.70
N VAL A 177 0.55 -1.95 -7.71
CA VAL A 177 -0.84 -1.85 -7.27
C VAL A 177 -0.90 -1.69 -5.75
N GLN A 178 -1.84 -0.88 -5.26
CA GLN A 178 -2.24 -0.88 -3.86
C GLN A 178 -3.49 -1.73 -3.72
N VAL A 179 -3.39 -2.83 -2.99
CA VAL A 179 -4.55 -3.66 -2.65
C VAL A 179 -5.12 -3.18 -1.33
N LEU A 180 -6.37 -2.76 -1.36
CA LEU A 180 -7.12 -2.24 -0.21
C LEU A 180 -8.23 -3.21 0.19
N PRO A 181 -8.59 -3.25 1.49
CA PRO A 181 -9.90 -3.76 1.87
C PRO A 181 -11.02 -2.98 1.18
N GLY A 182 -12.19 -3.61 1.01
CA GLY A 182 -13.38 -2.95 0.49
C GLY A 182 -13.91 -1.85 1.43
N SER A 183 -15.02 -1.24 1.07
CA SER A 183 -15.55 -0.03 1.73
C SER A 183 -16.78 -0.31 2.61
N GLY A 184 -16.97 -1.55 3.09
CA GLY A 184 -18.11 -1.92 3.92
C GLY A 184 -18.04 -1.42 5.36
N ASN A 185 -16.83 -1.20 5.88
CA ASN A 185 -16.58 -0.83 7.28
C ASN A 185 -16.26 0.67 7.41
N LEU A 186 -16.48 1.24 8.59
CA LEU A 186 -15.93 2.56 8.94
C LEU A 186 -14.40 2.53 8.87
N ILE A 187 -13.80 1.49 9.47
CA ILE A 187 -12.37 1.23 9.46
C ILE A 187 -12.19 -0.24 9.06
N GLY A 188 -11.72 -0.48 7.84
CA GLY A 188 -11.76 -1.80 7.19
C GLY A 188 -10.46 -2.59 7.24
N GLY A 189 -9.38 -2.03 7.82
CA GLY A 189 -8.11 -2.73 7.94
C GLY A 189 -6.99 -2.21 7.04
N ARG A 190 -5.83 -2.89 7.10
CA ARG A 190 -4.63 -2.46 6.38
C ARG A 190 -4.68 -2.85 4.91
N GLY A 191 -4.29 -1.91 4.05
CA GLY A 191 -3.93 -2.18 2.66
C GLY A 191 -2.43 -2.43 2.51
N VAL A 192 -2.05 -3.00 1.37
CA VAL A 192 -0.66 -3.34 1.02
C VAL A 192 -0.33 -2.87 -0.38
N THR A 193 0.89 -2.37 -0.58
CA THR A 193 1.41 -2.02 -1.91
C THR A 193 2.24 -3.17 -2.46
N LEU A 194 1.93 -3.61 -3.68
CA LEU A 194 2.53 -4.77 -4.33
C LEU A 194 3.21 -4.38 -5.64
N ARG A 195 4.34 -4.99 -5.92
CA ARG A 195 4.94 -5.07 -7.25
C ARG A 195 4.14 -6.04 -8.09
N ASN A 196 3.71 -5.65 -9.26
CA ASN A 196 2.91 -6.52 -10.14
C ASN A 196 3.81 -7.53 -10.89
N VAL A 197 4.41 -8.45 -10.13
CA VAL A 197 5.27 -9.53 -10.65
C VAL A 197 4.69 -10.90 -10.32
N PRO A 198 4.94 -11.92 -11.14
CA PRO A 198 4.58 -13.29 -10.78
C PRO A 198 5.24 -13.69 -9.45
N SER A 199 4.46 -14.27 -8.53
CA SER A 199 4.97 -14.76 -7.26
C SER A 199 4.10 -15.87 -6.70
N ARG A 200 4.68 -16.73 -5.85
CA ARG A 200 3.96 -17.77 -5.12
C ARG A 200 3.41 -17.28 -3.78
N THR A 201 3.88 -16.13 -3.31
CA THR A 201 3.48 -15.56 -2.02
C THR A 201 3.30 -14.04 -2.15
N VAL A 202 2.42 -13.46 -1.36
CA VAL A 202 2.21 -12.01 -1.32
C VAL A 202 3.48 -11.27 -0.89
N GLN A 203 4.26 -11.83 0.04
CA GLN A 203 5.52 -11.22 0.49
C GLN A 203 6.54 -11.12 -0.64
N GLY A 204 6.49 -12.04 -1.62
CA GLY A 204 7.29 -11.98 -2.85
C GLY A 204 6.85 -10.90 -3.83
N MET A 205 5.66 -10.31 -3.65
CA MET A 205 5.15 -9.16 -4.39
C MET A 205 5.24 -7.85 -3.60
N LYS A 206 5.35 -7.91 -2.27
CA LYS A 206 5.25 -6.74 -1.40
C LYS A 206 6.33 -5.72 -1.72
N PHE A 207 5.93 -4.48 -1.99
CA PHE A 207 6.83 -3.39 -2.40
C PHE A 207 7.80 -3.04 -1.27
N PRO A 208 9.13 -3.13 -1.50
CA PRO A 208 10.12 -2.86 -0.44
C PRO A 208 10.07 -1.41 0.05
N GLY A 209 9.87 -1.24 1.36
CA GLY A 209 9.85 0.07 1.99
C GLY A 209 8.56 0.87 1.77
N ALA A 210 7.56 0.34 1.07
CA ALA A 210 6.27 1.00 1.00
C ALA A 210 5.58 0.99 2.38
N PRO A 211 4.99 2.13 2.83
CA PRO A 211 4.22 2.15 4.06
C PRO A 211 2.96 1.29 3.92
N TYR A 212 2.48 0.75 5.02
CA TYR A 212 1.12 0.22 5.08
C TYR A 212 0.12 1.37 4.95
N THR A 213 -1.10 1.01 4.57
CA THR A 213 -2.20 1.95 4.51
C THR A 213 -3.37 1.45 5.35
N LEU A 214 -4.24 2.36 5.77
CA LEU A 214 -5.48 2.03 6.46
C LEU A 214 -6.67 2.39 5.57
N LYS A 215 -7.51 1.42 5.21
CA LYS A 215 -8.77 1.68 4.52
C LYS A 215 -9.82 2.15 5.52
N MET A 216 -10.40 3.30 5.23
CA MET A 216 -11.58 3.83 5.91
C MET A 216 -12.71 4.07 4.90
N ALA A 217 -13.94 4.17 5.36
CA ALA A 217 -15.05 4.55 4.49
C ALA A 217 -16.05 5.46 5.21
N CYS A 218 -16.44 6.55 4.53
CA CYS A 218 -17.58 7.40 4.88
C CYS A 218 -18.82 7.03 4.03
N GLY A 219 -19.90 7.75 4.24
CA GLY A 219 -21.06 7.71 3.37
C GLY A 219 -22.03 6.57 3.60
N GLU A 220 -22.66 6.16 2.51
CA GLU A 220 -23.77 5.19 2.59
C GLU A 220 -23.31 3.76 2.88
N ASN A 221 -22.08 3.39 2.49
CA ASN A 221 -21.68 1.99 2.58
C ASN A 221 -21.69 1.47 4.03
N PRO A 222 -20.96 2.05 5.02
CA PRO A 222 -20.98 1.57 6.39
C PRO A 222 -22.37 1.62 7.00
N LYS A 223 -23.10 2.73 6.84
CA LYS A 223 -24.45 2.86 7.41
C LYS A 223 -25.44 1.84 6.83
N ARG A 224 -25.31 1.47 5.55
CA ARG A 224 -26.15 0.47 4.92
C ARG A 224 -25.81 -0.93 5.43
N VAL A 225 -24.51 -1.28 5.44
CA VAL A 225 -24.03 -2.59 5.85
C VAL A 225 -24.44 -2.92 7.29
N TYR A 226 -24.26 -1.99 8.23
CA TYR A 226 -24.56 -2.23 9.65
C TYR A 226 -25.97 -1.83 10.03
N GLY A 227 -26.51 -0.77 9.46
CA GLY A 227 -27.90 -0.36 9.69
C GLY A 227 -28.93 -1.41 9.25
N SER A 228 -28.67 -2.14 8.16
CA SER A 228 -29.52 -3.25 7.73
C SER A 228 -29.53 -4.43 8.71
N LYS A 229 -28.50 -4.54 9.56
CA LYS A 229 -28.37 -5.54 10.63
C LYS A 229 -28.89 -5.02 11.97
N GLY A 230 -29.48 -3.81 12.04
CA GLY A 230 -29.88 -3.18 13.30
C GLY A 230 -28.70 -2.73 14.18
N GLN A 231 -27.52 -2.54 13.59
CA GLN A 231 -26.29 -2.16 14.29
C GLN A 231 -25.86 -0.73 13.93
N ALA A 232 -25.05 -0.11 14.77
CA ALA A 232 -24.39 1.14 14.46
C ALA A 232 -23.19 0.90 13.53
N PRO A 233 -22.94 1.80 12.57
CA PRO A 233 -23.71 3.00 12.24
C PRO A 233 -24.91 2.72 11.35
N SER A 234 -25.99 3.47 11.53
CA SER A 234 -27.18 3.47 10.65
C SER A 234 -27.39 4.83 9.98
N THR A 235 -26.61 5.84 10.35
CA THR A 235 -26.66 7.21 9.84
C THR A 235 -25.25 7.77 9.63
N ARG A 236 -25.12 8.88 8.86
CA ARG A 236 -23.86 9.61 8.76
C ARG A 236 -23.40 10.21 10.09
N MET A 237 -24.34 10.61 10.96
CA MET A 237 -24.01 10.99 12.34
C MET A 237 -23.36 9.84 13.10
N GLY A 238 -23.88 8.62 12.93
CA GLY A 238 -23.31 7.40 13.50
C GLY A 238 -21.93 7.06 12.93
N ASN A 239 -21.69 7.32 11.64
CA ASN A 239 -20.36 7.17 11.05
C ASN A 239 -19.33 8.04 11.80
N VAL A 240 -19.61 9.34 11.96
CA VAL A 240 -18.70 10.28 12.64
C VAL A 240 -18.47 9.88 14.09
N ALA A 241 -19.53 9.50 14.81
CA ALA A 241 -19.41 9.02 16.19
C ALA A 241 -18.52 7.79 16.29
N GLY A 242 -18.65 6.86 15.36
CA GLY A 242 -17.85 5.62 15.31
C GLY A 242 -16.36 5.90 15.06
N TYR A 243 -16.01 6.80 14.13
CA TYR A 243 -14.60 7.21 13.91
C TYR A 243 -14.00 7.81 15.16
N ARG A 244 -14.71 8.79 15.77
CA ARG A 244 -14.20 9.48 16.95
C ARG A 244 -14.01 8.53 18.14
N ALA A 245 -14.91 7.58 18.34
CA ALA A 245 -14.76 6.55 19.38
C ALA A 245 -13.50 5.72 19.15
N ALA A 246 -13.26 5.22 17.93
CA ALA A 246 -12.07 4.45 17.60
C ALA A 246 -10.77 5.23 17.79
N TRP A 247 -10.74 6.51 17.43
CA TRP A 247 -9.56 7.35 17.60
C TRP A 247 -9.28 7.70 19.07
N ILE A 248 -10.32 7.86 19.92
CA ILE A 248 -10.15 8.02 21.38
C ILE A 248 -9.47 6.79 21.97
N GLU A 249 -9.94 5.59 21.63
CA GLU A 249 -9.34 4.33 22.09
C GLU A 249 -7.88 4.18 21.62
N ALA A 250 -7.61 4.52 20.36
CA ALA A 250 -6.28 4.48 19.78
C ALA A 250 -5.30 5.45 20.45
N ALA A 251 -5.75 6.67 20.74
CA ALA A 251 -4.93 7.67 21.43
C ALA A 251 -4.57 7.23 22.85
N GLU A 252 -5.53 6.67 23.59
CA GLU A 252 -5.30 6.15 24.95
C GLU A 252 -4.36 4.92 24.93
N TYR A 253 -4.53 4.02 23.96
CA TYR A 253 -3.64 2.88 23.78
C TYR A 253 -2.20 3.32 23.46
N THR A 254 -2.05 4.27 22.55
CA THR A 254 -0.75 4.83 22.17
C THR A 254 -0.05 5.43 23.38
N ARG A 255 -0.77 6.25 24.16
CA ARG A 255 -0.25 6.88 25.38
C ARG A 255 0.23 5.82 26.39
N LYS A 256 -0.56 4.76 26.65
CA LYS A 256 -0.18 3.69 27.60
C LYS A 256 1.13 2.99 27.20
N TRP A 257 1.29 2.69 25.91
CA TRP A 257 2.53 2.07 25.42
C TRP A 257 3.73 3.02 25.48
N ASP A 258 3.54 4.30 25.22
CA ASP A 258 4.60 5.30 25.27
C ASP A 258 5.04 5.54 26.74
N ASP A 259 4.09 5.64 27.69
CA ASP A 259 4.36 5.72 29.12
C ASP A 259 5.13 4.49 29.63
N TYR A 260 4.71 3.29 29.24
CA TYR A 260 5.41 2.05 29.57
C TYR A 260 6.86 2.05 29.06
N ARG A 261 7.06 2.40 27.79
CA ARG A 261 8.41 2.47 27.19
C ARG A 261 9.28 3.51 27.88
N ALA A 262 8.72 4.66 28.22
CA ALA A 262 9.43 5.71 28.95
C ALA A 262 9.85 5.26 30.35
N GLN A 263 8.98 4.56 31.11
CA GLN A 263 9.29 4.00 32.42
C GLN A 263 10.40 2.95 32.35
N VAL A 264 10.27 1.98 31.43
CA VAL A 264 11.29 0.94 31.22
C VAL A 264 12.63 1.57 30.78
N GLY A 265 12.59 2.59 29.91
CA GLY A 265 13.78 3.33 29.47
C GLY A 265 14.52 4.07 30.60
N ARG A 266 13.83 4.44 31.67
CA ARG A 266 14.42 4.98 32.92
C ARG A 266 14.86 3.91 33.91
N GLY A 267 14.70 2.63 33.57
CA GLY A 267 15.02 1.50 34.48
C GLY A 267 13.96 1.26 35.57
N GLU A 268 12.78 1.84 35.44
CA GLU A 268 11.66 1.65 36.35
C GLU A 268 10.98 0.30 36.09
N LYS A 269 10.42 -0.29 37.14
CA LYS A 269 9.59 -1.48 37.01
C LYS A 269 8.19 -1.05 36.55
N ALA A 270 7.77 -1.50 35.39
CA ALA A 270 6.43 -1.24 34.84
C ALA A 270 5.83 -2.51 34.25
N ASP A 271 4.52 -2.66 34.34
CA ASP A 271 3.79 -3.74 33.68
C ASP A 271 3.39 -3.28 32.26
N PRO A 272 3.61 -4.13 31.25
CA PRO A 272 3.27 -3.79 29.87
C PRO A 272 1.75 -3.71 29.69
N PRO A 273 1.23 -2.75 28.88
CA PRO A 273 -0.16 -2.78 28.45
C PRO A 273 -0.49 -4.04 27.67
N ALA A 274 -1.75 -4.47 27.70
CA ALA A 274 -2.22 -5.55 26.85
C ALA A 274 -2.11 -5.12 25.38
N ARG A 275 -1.57 -6.00 24.52
CA ARG A 275 -1.49 -5.76 23.10
C ARG A 275 -2.86 -5.95 22.45
N ASP A 276 -3.25 -5.01 21.57
CA ASP A 276 -4.42 -5.07 20.70
C ASP A 276 -3.98 -4.81 19.25
N LEU A 277 -4.26 -5.77 18.35
CA LEU A 277 -3.82 -5.68 16.93
C LEU A 277 -4.54 -4.56 16.15
N GLY A 278 -5.78 -4.27 16.53
CA GLY A 278 -6.54 -3.18 15.92
C GLY A 278 -5.97 -1.83 16.35
N LEU A 279 -5.75 -1.67 17.64
CA LEU A 279 -5.19 -0.44 18.20
C LEU A 279 -3.71 -0.25 17.80
N ASP A 280 -2.94 -1.33 17.55
CA ASP A 280 -1.61 -1.24 16.91
C ASP A 280 -1.69 -0.54 15.55
N THR A 281 -2.68 -0.90 14.73
CA THR A 281 -2.88 -0.29 13.42
C THR A 281 -3.24 1.18 13.53
N LEU A 282 -4.20 1.52 14.40
CA LEU A 282 -4.64 2.91 14.60
C LEU A 282 -3.55 3.77 15.23
N SER A 283 -2.76 3.21 16.15
CA SER A 283 -1.58 3.86 16.73
C SER A 283 -0.53 4.19 15.66
N GLY A 284 -0.30 3.26 14.70
CA GLY A 284 0.57 3.51 13.55
C GLY A 284 0.09 4.67 12.68
N VAL A 285 -1.23 4.86 12.52
CA VAL A 285 -1.79 6.02 11.83
C VAL A 285 -1.52 7.31 12.62
N LEU A 286 -1.78 7.32 13.93
CA LEU A 286 -1.53 8.50 14.78
C LEU A 286 -0.05 8.90 14.80
N ARG A 287 0.87 7.94 14.62
CA ARG A 287 2.32 8.19 14.47
C ARG A 287 2.75 8.58 13.06
N GLY A 288 1.85 8.55 12.07
CA GLY A 288 2.17 8.82 10.67
C GLY A 288 2.90 7.68 9.94
N GLU A 289 2.97 6.49 10.52
CA GLU A 289 3.61 5.30 9.95
C GLU A 289 2.71 4.57 8.94
N ILE A 290 1.38 4.73 9.09
CA ILE A 290 0.34 4.11 8.25
C ILE A 290 -0.47 5.22 7.59
N LEU A 291 -0.61 5.17 6.26
CA LEU A 291 -1.29 6.19 5.48
C LEU A 291 -2.79 5.92 5.38
N VAL A 292 -3.63 6.93 5.66
CA VAL A 292 -5.09 6.77 5.55
C VAL A 292 -5.54 6.90 4.09
N GLN A 293 -6.27 5.89 3.61
CA GLN A 293 -6.93 5.79 2.31
C GLN A 293 -8.45 5.76 2.55
N ASN A 294 -9.10 6.89 2.36
CA ASN A 294 -10.49 7.06 2.81
C ASN A 294 -11.47 7.07 1.63
N HIS A 295 -12.32 6.04 1.53
CA HIS A 295 -13.47 6.04 0.62
C HIS A 295 -14.47 7.12 1.04
N CYS A 296 -14.77 8.05 0.14
CA CYS A 296 -15.76 9.09 0.34
C CYS A 296 -16.23 9.64 -1.00
N TYR A 297 -17.52 9.86 -1.20
CA TYR A 297 -18.06 10.39 -2.46
C TYR A 297 -18.33 11.89 -2.40
N ARG A 298 -19.00 12.34 -1.34
CA ARG A 298 -19.56 13.66 -1.21
C ARG A 298 -18.56 14.68 -0.67
N ALA A 299 -18.63 15.90 -1.14
CA ALA A 299 -17.76 17.00 -0.73
C ALA A 299 -17.90 17.34 0.76
N ASP A 300 -19.14 17.41 1.27
CA ASP A 300 -19.43 17.70 2.68
C ASP A 300 -18.87 16.64 3.63
N GLU A 301 -18.95 15.37 3.26
CA GLU A 301 -18.41 14.27 4.07
C GLU A 301 -16.87 14.24 4.05
N MET A 302 -16.24 14.54 2.90
CA MET A 302 -14.77 14.68 2.83
C MET A 302 -14.29 15.83 3.72
N ALA A 303 -15.00 16.96 3.75
CA ALA A 303 -14.67 18.09 4.65
C ALA A 303 -14.77 17.68 6.13
N ILE A 304 -15.83 16.97 6.52
CA ILE A 304 -15.99 16.42 7.88
C ILE A 304 -14.84 15.46 8.23
N MET A 305 -14.43 14.59 7.31
CA MET A 305 -13.32 13.67 7.57
C MET A 305 -11.98 14.41 7.74
N ILE A 306 -11.76 15.51 7.03
CA ILE A 306 -10.59 16.39 7.24
C ILE A 306 -10.61 16.98 8.65
N ASP A 307 -11.78 17.41 9.15
CA ASP A 307 -11.90 17.96 10.50
C ASP A 307 -11.69 16.89 11.57
N VAL A 308 -12.22 15.67 11.39
CA VAL A 308 -11.91 14.53 12.27
C VAL A 308 -10.41 14.22 12.27
N ALA A 309 -9.76 14.26 11.11
CA ALA A 309 -8.32 14.04 11.02
C ALA A 309 -7.53 15.11 11.81
N LYS A 310 -7.94 16.38 11.75
CA LYS A 310 -7.36 17.47 12.53
C LYS A 310 -7.60 17.30 14.03
N GLU A 311 -8.80 16.87 14.44
CA GLU A 311 -9.16 16.65 15.85
C GLU A 311 -8.21 15.63 16.52
N PHE A 312 -7.85 14.55 15.79
CA PHE A 312 -7.01 13.48 16.33
C PHE A 312 -5.54 13.53 15.89
N GLY A 313 -5.17 14.50 15.04
CA GLY A 313 -3.78 14.72 14.64
C GLY A 313 -3.23 13.72 13.62
N TYR A 314 -4.09 13.04 12.84
CA TYR A 314 -3.63 12.18 11.75
C TYR A 314 -3.81 12.83 10.37
N ARG A 315 -3.23 12.23 9.34
CA ARG A 315 -3.30 12.73 7.97
C ARG A 315 -4.04 11.75 7.06
N ILE A 316 -4.94 12.28 6.23
CA ILE A 316 -5.54 11.55 5.12
C ILE A 316 -4.59 11.68 3.93
N ALA A 317 -4.06 10.55 3.43
CA ALA A 317 -3.18 10.55 2.26
C ALA A 317 -3.98 10.69 0.96
N SER A 318 -5.13 10.00 0.88
CA SER A 318 -6.00 10.07 -0.30
C SER A 318 -7.46 9.84 0.06
N PHE A 319 -8.35 10.60 -0.60
CA PHE A 319 -9.76 10.22 -0.75
C PHE A 319 -9.93 9.39 -2.01
N HIS A 320 -10.79 8.39 -1.92
CA HIS A 320 -11.10 7.48 -3.02
C HIS A 320 -12.55 7.62 -3.47
N HIS A 321 -12.78 7.41 -4.77
CA HIS A 321 -14.03 7.69 -5.50
C HIS A 321 -14.25 9.20 -5.63
N ALA A 322 -14.44 9.90 -4.54
CA ALA A 322 -14.36 11.36 -4.40
C ALA A 322 -14.99 12.13 -5.58
N VAL A 323 -16.17 11.67 -6.03
CA VAL A 323 -16.79 12.16 -7.25
C VAL A 323 -17.20 13.63 -7.19
N GLU A 324 -17.38 14.17 -5.99
CA GLU A 324 -17.65 15.59 -5.74
C GLU A 324 -16.40 16.39 -5.31
N ALA A 325 -15.20 15.82 -5.44
CA ALA A 325 -13.98 16.48 -4.97
C ALA A 325 -13.72 17.83 -5.65
N TYR A 326 -14.15 17.99 -6.91
CA TYR A 326 -14.05 19.26 -7.64
C TYR A 326 -14.74 20.42 -6.91
N LYS A 327 -15.77 20.15 -6.07
CA LYS A 327 -16.49 21.18 -5.30
C LYS A 327 -15.65 21.75 -4.15
N ILE A 328 -14.65 21.03 -3.67
CA ILE A 328 -13.74 21.38 -2.55
C ILE A 328 -12.26 21.21 -2.92
N ALA A 329 -11.93 21.40 -4.18
CA ALA A 329 -10.58 21.18 -4.69
C ALA A 329 -9.53 22.07 -3.99
N ASP A 330 -9.88 23.30 -3.62
CA ASP A 330 -9.08 24.22 -2.83
C ASP A 330 -8.78 23.69 -1.42
N LEU A 331 -9.78 23.11 -0.75
CA LEU A 331 -9.62 22.51 0.58
C LEU A 331 -8.69 21.28 0.51
N LEU A 332 -8.85 20.44 -0.51
CA LEU A 332 -8.00 19.27 -0.73
C LEU A 332 -6.54 19.68 -1.01
N ALA A 333 -6.34 20.69 -1.88
CA ALA A 333 -5.03 21.26 -2.16
C ALA A 333 -4.35 21.83 -0.90
N ALA A 334 -5.09 22.63 -0.12
CA ALA A 334 -4.58 23.22 1.12
C ALA A 334 -4.14 22.18 2.18
N ASN A 335 -4.77 21.01 2.20
CA ASN A 335 -4.41 19.92 3.12
C ASN A 335 -3.45 18.90 2.51
N GLY A 336 -3.01 19.07 1.25
CA GLY A 336 -2.06 18.19 0.57
C GLY A 336 -2.60 16.77 0.33
N ILE A 337 -3.91 16.60 0.24
CA ILE A 337 -4.60 15.32 0.09
C ILE A 337 -4.69 14.96 -1.40
N CYS A 338 -4.31 13.74 -1.75
CA CYS A 338 -4.56 13.20 -3.08
C CYS A 338 -6.02 12.74 -3.23
N THR A 339 -6.51 12.72 -4.46
CA THR A 339 -7.89 12.34 -4.76
C THR A 339 -7.91 11.34 -5.91
N ALA A 340 -8.27 10.09 -5.61
CA ALA A 340 -8.30 9.00 -6.54
C ALA A 340 -9.74 8.74 -7.02
N THR A 341 -10.00 8.99 -8.31
CA THR A 341 -11.34 8.94 -8.91
C THR A 341 -11.31 8.26 -10.28
N TRP A 342 -12.45 8.21 -10.95
CA TRP A 342 -12.63 7.77 -12.33
C TRP A 342 -13.02 8.93 -13.24
N ALA A 343 -12.94 8.74 -14.55
CA ALA A 343 -13.53 9.65 -15.52
C ALA A 343 -14.94 9.19 -15.93
N GLY A 344 -15.13 7.89 -16.17
CA GLY A 344 -16.32 7.36 -16.81
C GLY A 344 -17.42 6.80 -15.91
N TRP A 345 -17.22 6.72 -14.60
CA TRP A 345 -18.17 6.10 -13.66
C TRP A 345 -19.01 7.16 -12.93
N TRP A 346 -20.25 7.32 -13.33
CA TRP A 346 -21.17 8.24 -12.69
C TRP A 346 -22.59 7.66 -12.60
N GLY A 347 -23.40 8.18 -11.68
CA GLY A 347 -24.84 7.89 -11.60
C GLY A 347 -25.23 6.46 -11.20
N PHE A 348 -24.30 5.56 -10.90
CA PHE A 348 -24.60 4.17 -10.54
C PHE A 348 -25.18 4.02 -9.13
N LYS A 349 -25.12 5.07 -8.34
CA LYS A 349 -25.78 5.22 -7.03
C LYS A 349 -25.97 6.69 -6.68
N LEU A 350 -26.84 7.00 -5.72
CA LEU A 350 -27.18 8.39 -5.39
C LEU A 350 -25.96 9.23 -4.97
N GLU A 351 -25.02 8.66 -4.23
CA GLU A 351 -23.78 9.37 -3.84
C GLU A 351 -22.85 9.67 -5.02
N ALA A 352 -23.03 9.01 -6.16
CA ALA A 352 -22.26 9.25 -7.39
C ALA A 352 -23.04 10.09 -8.40
N PHE A 353 -24.18 10.66 -8.02
CA PHE A 353 -25.06 11.39 -8.97
C PHE A 353 -24.38 12.65 -9.52
N ASP A 354 -23.69 13.41 -8.69
CA ASP A 354 -23.00 14.66 -9.05
C ASP A 354 -21.58 14.45 -9.60
N SER A 355 -21.24 13.25 -10.02
CA SER A 355 -19.96 12.98 -10.67
C SER A 355 -19.86 13.73 -12.00
N VAL A 356 -18.68 14.30 -12.27
CA VAL A 356 -18.37 14.96 -13.55
C VAL A 356 -17.10 14.37 -14.14
N GLU A 357 -17.07 14.15 -15.46
CA GLU A 357 -15.89 13.59 -16.15
C GLU A 357 -14.65 14.49 -16.01
N ALA A 358 -14.84 15.80 -15.86
CA ALA A 358 -13.78 16.77 -15.67
C ALA A 358 -13.26 16.86 -14.23
N ASN A 359 -13.68 16.00 -13.29
CA ASN A 359 -13.28 16.05 -11.87
C ASN A 359 -11.74 16.07 -11.71
N VAL A 360 -11.03 15.15 -12.35
CA VAL A 360 -9.55 15.06 -12.27
C VAL A 360 -8.85 16.32 -12.81
N PRO A 361 -9.17 16.81 -14.02
CA PRO A 361 -8.60 18.06 -14.52
C PRO A 361 -8.94 19.29 -13.66
N LEU A 362 -10.14 19.38 -13.10
CA LEU A 362 -10.52 20.46 -12.19
C LEU A 362 -9.70 20.44 -10.89
N LEU A 363 -9.47 19.26 -10.32
CA LEU A 363 -8.58 19.08 -9.18
C LEU A 363 -7.15 19.55 -9.47
N GLN A 364 -6.59 19.15 -10.62
CA GLN A 364 -5.26 19.60 -11.03
C GLN A 364 -5.21 21.12 -11.22
N ALA A 365 -6.21 21.72 -11.87
CA ALA A 365 -6.27 23.16 -12.07
C ALA A 365 -6.32 23.95 -10.76
N ALA A 366 -6.87 23.37 -9.69
CA ALA A 366 -6.87 23.91 -8.34
C ALA A 366 -5.57 23.61 -7.54
N GLY A 367 -4.58 22.93 -8.15
CA GLY A 367 -3.34 22.54 -7.49
C GLY A 367 -3.45 21.32 -6.56
N ALA A 368 -4.57 20.60 -6.59
CA ALA A 368 -4.75 19.37 -5.83
C ALA A 368 -4.07 18.17 -6.51
N CYS A 369 -3.69 17.18 -5.72
CA CYS A 369 -3.10 15.94 -6.20
C CYS A 369 -4.20 15.04 -6.79
N ALA A 370 -4.37 15.09 -8.13
CA ALA A 370 -5.38 14.33 -8.87
C ALA A 370 -4.86 12.96 -9.31
N VAL A 371 -5.64 11.91 -9.11
CA VAL A 371 -5.28 10.52 -9.41
C VAL A 371 -6.44 9.83 -10.14
N ILE A 372 -6.11 9.07 -11.17
CA ILE A 372 -7.02 8.08 -11.80
C ILE A 372 -6.72 6.71 -11.19
N LYS A 373 -7.76 5.99 -10.80
CA LYS A 373 -7.70 4.65 -10.21
C LYS A 373 -8.68 3.69 -10.89
N SER A 374 -8.53 2.38 -10.67
CA SER A 374 -9.44 1.40 -11.26
C SER A 374 -10.62 1.02 -10.37
N ASP A 375 -10.38 0.46 -9.19
CA ASP A 375 -11.39 -0.17 -8.33
C ASP A 375 -12.07 -1.40 -8.95
N ASP A 376 -11.60 -1.83 -10.10
CA ASP A 376 -12.23 -2.87 -10.92
C ASP A 376 -11.16 -3.70 -11.62
N ALA A 377 -11.36 -5.03 -11.65
CA ALA A 377 -10.39 -5.98 -12.19
C ALA A 377 -10.23 -5.88 -13.72
N ASP A 378 -11.26 -5.39 -14.43
CA ASP A 378 -11.22 -5.18 -15.89
C ASP A 378 -10.72 -3.79 -16.25
N LEU A 379 -11.13 -2.78 -15.50
CA LEU A 379 -10.74 -1.39 -15.74
C LEU A 379 -9.25 -1.15 -15.50
N ILE A 380 -8.63 -1.88 -14.55
CA ILE A 380 -7.22 -1.71 -14.19
C ILE A 380 -6.29 -1.82 -15.40
N GLN A 381 -6.61 -2.62 -16.40
CA GLN A 381 -5.83 -2.74 -17.63
C GLN A 381 -5.97 -1.52 -18.57
N ARG A 382 -6.84 -0.54 -18.26
CA ARG A 382 -7.23 0.59 -19.12
C ARG A 382 -7.05 1.95 -18.45
N LEU A 383 -6.20 2.07 -17.43
CA LEU A 383 -5.97 3.34 -16.74
C LEU A 383 -5.56 4.47 -17.69
N ASN A 384 -4.82 4.17 -18.74
CA ASN A 384 -4.45 5.13 -19.78
C ASN A 384 -5.66 5.67 -20.54
N GLN A 385 -6.69 4.85 -20.75
CA GLN A 385 -7.93 5.26 -21.42
C GLN A 385 -8.80 6.12 -20.51
N GLU A 386 -8.90 5.78 -19.21
CA GLU A 386 -9.57 6.61 -18.22
C GLU A 386 -8.90 7.99 -18.10
N ALA A 387 -7.58 8.04 -18.08
CA ALA A 387 -6.84 9.31 -18.09
C ALA A 387 -7.09 10.11 -19.38
N ALA A 388 -7.19 9.44 -20.53
CA ALA A 388 -7.53 10.09 -21.82
C ALA A 388 -8.94 10.69 -21.82
N MET A 389 -9.93 10.01 -21.24
CA MET A 389 -11.30 10.50 -21.10
C MET A 389 -11.33 11.73 -20.19
N ALA A 390 -10.70 11.67 -19.02
CA ALA A 390 -10.58 12.82 -18.12
C ALA A 390 -9.91 14.02 -18.80
N LEU A 391 -8.83 13.79 -19.53
CA LEU A 391 -8.13 14.85 -20.26
C LEU A 391 -9.02 15.49 -21.35
N ALA A 392 -9.77 14.68 -22.10
CA ALA A 392 -10.72 15.17 -23.09
C ALA A 392 -11.83 16.02 -22.46
N ALA A 393 -12.38 15.57 -21.32
CA ALA A 393 -13.40 16.31 -20.57
C ALA A 393 -12.84 17.65 -20.03
N GLY A 394 -11.61 17.65 -19.51
CA GLY A 394 -10.94 18.88 -19.07
C GLY A 394 -10.75 19.89 -20.21
N ARG A 395 -10.31 19.43 -21.37
CA ARG A 395 -10.18 20.27 -22.58
C ARG A 395 -11.52 20.83 -23.07
N ALA A 396 -12.55 20.00 -23.04
CA ALA A 396 -13.92 20.44 -23.35
C ALA A 396 -14.44 21.50 -22.36
N ALA A 397 -13.99 21.44 -21.09
CA ALA A 397 -14.26 22.44 -20.07
C ALA A 397 -13.33 23.69 -20.17
N GLY A 398 -12.48 23.80 -21.20
CA GLY A 398 -11.59 24.94 -21.44
C GLY A 398 -10.26 24.91 -20.68
N LEU A 399 -9.94 23.82 -19.96
CA LEU A 399 -8.70 23.68 -19.22
C LEU A 399 -7.52 23.36 -20.16
N GLN A 400 -6.38 24.02 -19.94
CA GLN A 400 -5.16 23.81 -20.73
C GLN A 400 -4.22 22.83 -20.02
N ILE A 401 -4.47 21.54 -20.22
CA ILE A 401 -3.67 20.44 -19.63
C ILE A 401 -3.05 19.64 -20.76
N SER A 402 -1.75 19.45 -20.70
CA SER A 402 -1.00 18.63 -21.65
C SER A 402 -1.13 17.14 -21.33
N GLU A 403 -0.88 16.28 -22.31
CA GLU A 403 -0.79 14.83 -22.10
C GLU A 403 0.36 14.44 -21.15
N ALA A 404 1.46 15.19 -21.19
CA ALA A 404 2.58 14.97 -20.29
C ALA A 404 2.22 15.22 -18.81
N GLU A 405 1.41 16.23 -18.53
CA GLU A 405 0.87 16.50 -17.21
C GLU A 405 -0.15 15.44 -16.79
N ALA A 406 -1.05 15.05 -17.72
CA ALA A 406 -2.06 14.03 -17.47
C ALA A 406 -1.43 12.64 -17.17
N MET A 407 -0.23 12.36 -17.67
CA MET A 407 0.48 11.12 -17.36
C MET A 407 0.76 10.99 -15.84
N ALA A 408 0.95 12.08 -15.11
CA ALA A 408 1.14 12.06 -13.68
C ALA A 408 -0.08 11.50 -12.92
N TRP A 409 -1.30 11.59 -13.46
CA TRP A 409 -2.52 11.08 -12.82
C TRP A 409 -2.53 9.57 -12.62
N ILE A 410 -1.76 8.83 -13.44
CA ILE A 410 -1.67 7.36 -13.44
C ILE A 410 -0.24 6.86 -13.13
N THR A 411 0.69 7.77 -12.73
CA THR A 411 2.08 7.43 -12.45
C THR A 411 2.59 8.12 -11.17
N ALA A 412 3.03 9.38 -11.24
CA ALA A 412 3.61 10.11 -10.12
C ALA A 412 2.62 10.39 -8.98
N ASN A 413 1.39 10.80 -9.31
CA ASN A 413 0.41 11.15 -8.30
C ASN A 413 -0.08 9.94 -7.49
N PRO A 414 -0.42 8.77 -8.08
CA PRO A 414 -0.70 7.59 -7.30
C PRO A 414 0.53 7.11 -6.50
N ALA A 415 1.76 7.23 -7.02
CA ALA A 415 2.97 6.95 -6.25
C ALA A 415 3.08 7.84 -5.00
N LYS A 416 2.75 9.12 -5.12
CA LYS A 416 2.67 10.07 -3.99
C LYS A 416 1.59 9.66 -2.99
N ALA A 417 0.39 9.31 -3.47
CA ALA A 417 -0.76 8.94 -2.62
C ALA A 417 -0.49 7.70 -1.75
N ILE A 418 0.37 6.79 -2.22
CA ILE A 418 0.73 5.56 -1.52
C ILE A 418 2.14 5.57 -0.91
N GLY A 419 2.83 6.72 -0.96
CA GLY A 419 4.09 6.95 -0.24
C GLY A 419 5.33 6.30 -0.86
N ILE A 420 5.39 6.13 -2.19
CA ILE A 420 6.52 5.50 -2.90
C ILE A 420 7.12 6.37 -4.02
N LEU A 421 6.75 7.65 -4.09
CA LEU A 421 7.19 8.53 -5.18
C LEU A 421 8.71 8.72 -5.23
N ASP A 422 9.39 8.58 -4.12
CA ASP A 422 10.85 8.59 -4.02
C ASP A 422 11.52 7.44 -4.79
N GLN A 423 10.79 6.32 -4.99
CA GLN A 423 11.31 5.11 -5.60
C GLN A 423 10.87 4.88 -7.05
N THR A 424 9.63 5.29 -7.41
CA THR A 424 9.03 5.01 -8.73
C THR A 424 7.97 6.06 -9.09
N GLY A 425 7.30 5.90 -10.24
CA GLY A 425 6.22 6.79 -10.72
C GLY A 425 6.68 7.89 -11.67
N THR A 426 7.99 8.07 -11.85
CA THR A 426 8.57 9.01 -12.83
C THR A 426 9.79 8.39 -13.50
N LEU A 427 10.12 8.88 -14.71
CA LEU A 427 11.37 8.55 -15.40
C LEU A 427 12.46 9.54 -14.98
N GLU A 428 13.05 9.31 -13.82
CA GLU A 428 14.14 10.13 -13.27
C GLU A 428 15.31 9.26 -12.86
N ALA A 429 16.53 9.78 -12.98
CA ALA A 429 17.75 9.08 -12.57
C ALA A 429 17.68 8.67 -11.09
N GLY A 430 18.11 7.45 -10.79
CA GLY A 430 18.08 6.84 -9.45
C GLY A 430 16.80 6.07 -9.13
N LYS A 431 15.68 6.32 -9.80
CA LYS A 431 14.42 5.60 -9.58
C LYS A 431 14.44 4.21 -10.21
N ARG A 432 13.55 3.36 -9.74
CA ARG A 432 13.33 2.02 -10.27
C ARG A 432 12.97 2.11 -11.76
N ALA A 433 13.53 1.23 -12.57
CA ALA A 433 13.24 1.17 -14.00
C ALA A 433 11.91 0.43 -14.25
N ASP A 434 10.81 1.04 -13.79
CA ASP A 434 9.44 0.65 -14.09
C ASP A 434 9.01 1.44 -15.32
N ILE A 435 8.96 0.76 -16.47
CA ILE A 435 8.86 1.42 -17.78
C ILE A 435 7.88 0.66 -18.67
N VAL A 436 7.03 1.41 -19.36
CA VAL A 436 6.13 0.86 -20.39
C VAL A 436 6.50 1.41 -21.75
N ILE A 437 6.66 0.53 -22.73
CA ILE A 437 6.78 0.90 -24.16
C ILE A 437 5.42 0.66 -24.81
N TRP A 438 4.90 1.69 -25.46
CA TRP A 438 3.60 1.70 -26.15
C TRP A 438 3.79 1.73 -27.66
N ASP A 439 2.89 1.06 -28.39
CA ASP A 439 2.90 1.06 -29.87
C ASP A 439 2.57 2.43 -30.50
N ARG A 440 1.90 3.31 -29.73
CA ARG A 440 1.52 4.69 -30.08
C ARG A 440 1.30 5.52 -28.83
N ASN A 441 0.80 6.76 -28.99
CA ASN A 441 0.45 7.62 -27.88
C ASN A 441 -0.44 6.89 -26.86
N PRO A 442 -0.03 6.77 -25.58
CA PRO A 442 -0.80 6.07 -24.55
C PRO A 442 -2.21 6.61 -24.33
N PHE A 443 -2.46 7.89 -24.63
CA PHE A 443 -3.80 8.49 -24.54
C PHE A 443 -4.72 8.16 -25.74
N SER A 444 -4.25 7.39 -26.72
CA SER A 444 -5.11 6.84 -27.77
C SER A 444 -5.87 5.61 -27.24
N ILE A 445 -7.17 5.51 -27.53
CA ILE A 445 -7.98 4.32 -27.22
C ILE A 445 -7.48 3.04 -27.93
N TYR A 446 -6.67 3.20 -28.98
CA TYR A 446 -6.04 2.09 -29.71
C TYR A 446 -4.64 1.75 -29.18
N ALA A 447 -4.13 2.49 -28.19
CA ALA A 447 -2.80 2.25 -27.65
C ALA A 447 -2.74 0.87 -26.97
N ARG A 448 -1.63 0.18 -27.22
CA ARG A 448 -1.32 -1.10 -26.58
C ARG A 448 0.12 -1.09 -26.07
N THR A 449 0.31 -1.70 -24.95
CA THR A 449 1.65 -1.96 -24.44
C THR A 449 2.38 -2.93 -25.39
N GLU A 450 3.61 -2.64 -25.72
CA GLU A 450 4.50 -3.58 -26.39
C GLU A 450 5.40 -4.33 -25.42
N LYS A 451 5.95 -3.59 -24.45
CA LYS A 451 6.81 -4.15 -23.41
C LYS A 451 6.55 -3.48 -22.08
N VAL A 452 6.62 -4.26 -21.00
CA VAL A 452 6.56 -3.75 -19.63
C VAL A 452 7.79 -4.22 -18.88
N TYR A 453 8.49 -3.28 -18.27
CA TYR A 453 9.64 -3.54 -17.43
C TYR A 453 9.31 -3.18 -15.98
N ILE A 454 9.73 -4.04 -15.06
CA ILE A 454 9.62 -3.83 -13.61
C ILE A 454 11.01 -4.03 -13.02
N ASP A 455 11.55 -2.99 -12.34
CA ASP A 455 12.94 -2.97 -11.89
C ASP A 455 13.94 -3.34 -13.00
N GLY A 456 13.69 -2.88 -14.22
CA GLY A 456 14.51 -3.15 -15.40
C GLY A 456 14.35 -4.56 -16.00
N ALA A 457 13.64 -5.45 -15.33
CA ALA A 457 13.36 -6.77 -15.86
C ALA A 457 12.15 -6.74 -16.80
N LEU A 458 12.26 -7.34 -17.97
CA LEU A 458 11.15 -7.51 -18.90
C LEU A 458 10.13 -8.48 -18.30
N THR A 459 8.92 -8.00 -18.02
CA THR A 459 7.84 -8.81 -17.43
C THR A 459 6.69 -9.09 -18.38
N TRP A 460 6.64 -8.34 -19.48
CA TRP A 460 5.68 -8.50 -20.55
C TRP A 460 6.30 -8.10 -21.88
N ASP A 461 6.17 -8.95 -22.88
CA ASP A 461 6.45 -8.64 -24.29
C ASP A 461 5.30 -9.18 -25.14
N ARG A 462 4.61 -8.29 -25.82
CA ARG A 462 3.45 -8.63 -26.64
C ARG A 462 3.77 -9.63 -27.77
N ARG A 463 5.01 -9.65 -28.24
CA ARG A 463 5.43 -10.45 -29.40
C ARG A 463 6.12 -11.74 -29.00
N ASP A 464 6.51 -11.89 -27.73
CA ASP A 464 7.24 -13.06 -27.25
C ASP A 464 6.31 -13.99 -26.44
N PRO A 465 6.01 -15.20 -26.94
CA PRO A 465 5.15 -16.15 -26.24
C PRO A 465 5.62 -16.52 -24.82
N ARG A 466 6.90 -16.38 -24.52
CA ARG A 466 7.47 -16.69 -23.19
C ARG A 466 6.95 -15.76 -22.10
N TYR A 467 6.48 -14.57 -22.48
CA TYR A 467 5.96 -13.56 -21.56
C TYR A 467 4.42 -13.50 -21.55
N GLN A 468 3.76 -14.37 -22.32
CA GLN A 468 2.30 -14.44 -22.28
C GLN A 468 1.85 -15.10 -20.98
N PRO A 469 0.77 -14.61 -20.33
CA PRO A 469 0.20 -15.26 -19.16
C PRO A 469 -0.23 -16.70 -19.50
N ARG A 470 0.01 -17.60 -18.57
CA ARG A 470 -0.54 -18.96 -18.61
C ARG A 470 -1.49 -19.15 -17.45
N SER A 471 -2.57 -19.86 -17.65
CA SER A 471 -3.47 -20.23 -16.57
C SER A 471 -2.86 -21.39 -15.75
N ASP A 472 -3.24 -21.51 -14.48
CA ASP A 472 -2.85 -22.64 -13.66
C ASP A 472 -3.38 -23.96 -14.22
N PHE A 473 -4.48 -23.91 -14.96
CA PHE A 473 -5.02 -25.05 -15.67
C PHE A 473 -4.03 -25.58 -16.74
N ASP A 474 -3.39 -24.68 -17.49
CA ASP A 474 -2.39 -25.04 -18.50
C ASP A 474 -1.09 -25.55 -17.85
N LEU A 475 -0.71 -25.01 -16.68
CA LEU A 475 0.46 -25.46 -15.94
C LEU A 475 0.34 -26.90 -15.42
N GLY A 476 -0.88 -27.39 -15.21
CA GLY A 476 -1.15 -28.77 -14.84
C GLY A 476 -0.95 -29.79 -15.96
N GLN A 477 -0.64 -29.38 -17.18
CA GLN A 477 -0.43 -30.28 -18.30
C GLN A 477 0.97 -30.94 -18.26
N PRO A 478 1.08 -32.22 -18.64
CA PRO A 478 2.39 -32.90 -18.70
C PRO A 478 3.39 -32.14 -19.59
N GLY A 479 4.59 -31.91 -19.09
CA GLY A 479 5.64 -31.20 -19.81
C GLY A 479 5.61 -29.67 -19.73
N GLU A 480 4.60 -29.08 -19.11
CA GLU A 480 4.45 -27.64 -18.95
C GLU A 480 5.03 -27.08 -17.63
N GLY A 481 5.94 -27.73 -17.01
CA GLY A 481 6.50 -27.33 -15.71
C GLY A 481 6.76 -25.83 -15.56
N VAL A 482 6.81 -25.37 -14.33
CA VAL A 482 7.15 -23.98 -13.98
C VAL A 482 8.54 -23.66 -14.52
N ARG A 483 8.64 -22.73 -15.46
CA ARG A 483 9.90 -22.24 -16.05
C ARG A 483 10.40 -21.01 -15.29
#